data_616f70b3baac0c05fc68e33226ba4e74
#
_entry.id   616f70b3baac0c05fc68e33226ba4e74
#
_cell.length_a   1.000
_cell.length_b   1.000
_cell.length_c   1.000
_cell.angle_alpha   90.00
_cell.angle_beta   90.00
_cell.angle_gamma   90.00
#
_symmetry.space_group_name_H-M   'P 1'
#
loop_
_entity.id
_entity.type
_entity.pdbx_description
1 polymer ?
#
loop_
_entity_poly.entity_id
_entity_poly.type
_entity_poly.pdbx_seq_one_letter_code
_entity_poly.pdbx_strand_id
1 'polypeptide(L)'
;MKIFIAGASGVLGRRLVRELAARGHSVIGQVRSAKSEAAVKGAGGDPRHADLFDADSLARAADGCDTVIHAATSIPVKQKTTPADWAMNDHIRRKGTRCLTEAAGKIGAKAYLQQSITWVARPRDESAFDENSPVAPDPAIQSAIDAEEIAREAASAEGFTVAILRGGYFYDSESAHTRMIADALRKRQMPVIGSGDAIWALIHTDDAASAFVTAAEKPMNGLWHIVDDELVSVRAYLTEFAARLGAPAPRRAPVWLARWLAGEQAVTYFTKSTKTTNAHFRRGFGWTPRYPTYREGLDQIIAAWKAETSREATA
;
A
#
# COMPACT_ATOMS: atom_id res chain seq x y z
N MET A 1 -0.04 20.01 -12.74
CA MET A 1 -1.40 19.57 -12.38
C MET A 1 -1.65 19.88 -10.91
N LYS A 2 -2.90 19.98 -10.51
CA LYS A 2 -3.31 20.10 -9.12
C LYS A 2 -3.92 18.77 -8.66
N ILE A 3 -3.39 18.17 -7.60
CA ILE A 3 -3.68 16.79 -7.20
C ILE A 3 -4.16 16.76 -5.75
N PHE A 4 -5.30 16.12 -5.50
CA PHE A 4 -5.81 15.87 -4.15
C PHE A 4 -5.48 14.45 -3.69
N ILE A 5 -4.97 14.29 -2.48
CA ILE A 5 -4.58 12.99 -1.93
C ILE A 5 -5.30 12.75 -0.60
N ALA A 6 -6.20 11.77 -0.56
CA ALA A 6 -6.70 11.20 0.68
C ALA A 6 -5.68 10.19 1.24
N GLY A 7 -5.37 10.30 2.55
CA GLY A 7 -4.30 9.52 3.16
C GLY A 7 -2.90 10.13 2.99
N ALA A 8 -2.79 11.40 2.64
CA ALA A 8 -1.54 12.13 2.38
C ALA A 8 -0.51 12.08 3.52
N SER A 9 -0.94 11.94 4.77
CA SER A 9 -0.06 11.83 5.94
C SER A 9 0.42 10.40 6.23
N GLY A 10 -0.09 9.41 5.52
CA GLY A 10 0.32 8.00 5.63
C GLY A 10 1.70 7.72 5.03
N VAL A 11 2.17 6.48 5.18
CA VAL A 11 3.50 6.08 4.70
C VAL A 11 3.63 6.24 3.18
N LEU A 12 2.66 5.73 2.41
CA LEU A 12 2.59 5.95 0.96
C LEU A 12 2.28 7.41 0.64
N GLY A 13 1.30 8.01 1.34
CA GLY A 13 0.85 9.37 1.06
C GLY A 13 1.94 10.43 1.14
N ARG A 14 2.78 10.40 2.18
CA ARG A 14 3.91 11.36 2.31
C ARG A 14 4.92 11.23 1.16
N ARG A 15 5.14 10.02 0.64
CA ARG A 15 6.00 9.78 -0.52
C ARG A 15 5.38 10.34 -1.79
N LEU A 16 4.08 10.13 -1.98
CA LEU A 16 3.32 10.73 -3.08
C LEU A 16 3.40 12.26 -3.05
N VAL A 17 3.13 12.86 -1.88
CA VAL A 17 3.22 14.33 -1.72
C VAL A 17 4.61 14.84 -2.09
N ARG A 18 5.65 14.21 -1.54
CA ARG A 18 7.05 14.62 -1.78
C ARG A 18 7.43 14.50 -3.25
N GLU A 19 7.12 13.37 -3.88
CA GLU A 19 7.54 13.10 -5.24
C GLU A 19 6.78 13.97 -6.24
N LEU A 20 5.48 14.15 -6.07
CA LEU A 20 4.65 15.04 -6.90
C LEU A 20 5.07 16.50 -6.76
N ALA A 21 5.31 16.97 -5.52
CA ALA A 21 5.79 18.33 -5.27
C ALA A 21 7.18 18.57 -5.90
N ALA A 22 8.10 17.60 -5.80
CA ALA A 22 9.42 17.66 -6.43
C ALA A 22 9.35 17.71 -7.96
N ARG A 23 8.29 17.18 -8.56
CA ARG A 23 8.01 17.27 -10.01
C ARG A 23 7.24 18.54 -10.41
N GLY A 24 7.03 19.47 -9.48
CA GLY A 24 6.37 20.76 -9.74
C GLY A 24 4.85 20.71 -9.78
N HIS A 25 4.23 19.65 -9.25
CA HIS A 25 2.77 19.60 -9.12
C HIS A 25 2.30 20.32 -7.85
N SER A 26 1.10 20.92 -7.90
CA SER A 26 0.41 21.45 -6.72
C SER A 26 -0.30 20.30 -6.00
N VAL A 27 0.11 19.96 -4.79
CA VAL A 27 -0.40 18.81 -4.06
C VAL A 27 -1.20 19.24 -2.84
N ILE A 28 -2.46 18.86 -2.80
CA ILE A 28 -3.35 19.06 -1.67
C ILE A 28 -3.48 17.75 -0.91
N GLY A 29 -3.13 17.73 0.37
CA GLY A 29 -3.25 16.57 1.24
C GLY A 29 -4.44 16.70 2.20
N GLN A 30 -5.37 15.72 2.17
CA GLN A 30 -6.44 15.62 3.15
C GLN A 30 -5.86 15.30 4.53
N VAL A 31 -6.25 16.09 5.55
CA VAL A 31 -5.79 15.96 6.93
C VAL A 31 -6.96 16.02 7.93
N ARG A 32 -6.73 15.47 9.16
CA ARG A 32 -7.73 15.44 10.23
C ARG A 32 -7.19 16.01 11.56
N SER A 33 -5.91 16.27 11.66
CA SER A 33 -5.24 16.66 12.90
C SER A 33 -3.99 17.49 12.63
N ALA A 34 -3.54 18.25 13.63
CA ALA A 34 -2.28 19.00 13.55
C ALA A 34 -1.06 18.12 13.21
N LYS A 35 -1.02 16.88 13.71
CA LYS A 35 0.05 15.91 13.35
C LYS A 35 0.03 15.56 11.85
N SER A 36 -1.15 15.29 11.28
CA SER A 36 -1.27 15.01 9.85
C SER A 36 -0.98 16.24 8.99
N GLU A 37 -1.36 17.43 9.47
CA GLU A 37 -1.05 18.70 8.83
C GLU A 37 0.47 18.93 8.75
N ALA A 38 1.18 18.80 9.87
CA ALA A 38 2.64 18.91 9.91
C ALA A 38 3.33 17.91 8.97
N ALA A 39 2.81 16.67 8.89
CA ALA A 39 3.37 15.64 8.01
C ALA A 39 3.21 16.00 6.52
N VAL A 40 2.07 16.55 6.12
CA VAL A 40 1.82 16.97 4.73
C VAL A 40 2.65 18.20 4.38
N LYS A 41 2.72 19.21 5.26
CA LYS A 41 3.58 20.39 5.07
C LYS A 41 5.06 20.00 4.95
N GLY A 42 5.53 19.13 5.84
CA GLY A 42 6.91 18.63 5.81
C GLY A 42 7.25 17.82 4.56
N ALA A 43 6.26 17.27 3.87
CA ALA A 43 6.43 16.58 2.59
C ALA A 43 6.31 17.55 1.37
N GLY A 44 6.00 18.83 1.56
CA GLY A 44 5.88 19.84 0.51
C GLY A 44 4.47 20.00 -0.06
N GLY A 45 3.44 19.48 0.61
CA GLY A 45 2.04 19.62 0.22
C GLY A 45 1.30 20.72 0.97
N ASP A 46 0.13 21.10 0.46
CA ASP A 46 -0.84 22.00 1.09
C ASP A 46 -1.87 21.16 1.87
N PRO A 47 -1.86 21.17 3.21
CA PRO A 47 -2.84 20.41 3.98
C PRO A 47 -4.20 21.08 3.99
N ARG A 48 -5.26 20.34 3.72
CA ARG A 48 -6.64 20.77 3.88
C ARG A 48 -7.45 19.83 4.77
N HIS A 49 -8.13 20.43 5.74
CA HIS A 49 -9.01 19.68 6.62
C HIS A 49 -10.27 19.26 5.89
N ALA A 50 -10.53 17.94 5.87
CA ALA A 50 -11.74 17.35 5.34
C ALA A 50 -12.06 16.02 6.03
N ASP A 51 -13.35 15.72 6.15
CA ASP A 51 -13.82 14.41 6.58
C ASP A 51 -13.85 13.47 5.36
N LEU A 52 -13.13 12.34 5.46
CA LEU A 52 -13.09 11.31 4.42
C LEU A 52 -14.47 10.69 4.12
N PHE A 53 -15.40 10.81 5.05
CA PHE A 53 -16.74 10.23 4.97
C PHE A 53 -17.84 11.23 4.61
N ASP A 54 -17.45 12.45 4.23
CA ASP A 54 -18.32 13.54 3.77
C ASP A 54 -17.86 14.05 2.39
N ALA A 55 -18.64 13.73 1.35
CA ALA A 55 -18.32 14.06 -0.03
C ALA A 55 -18.27 15.58 -0.27
N ASP A 56 -19.12 16.38 0.39
CA ASP A 56 -19.12 17.84 0.24
C ASP A 56 -17.89 18.46 0.92
N SER A 57 -17.49 17.95 2.07
CA SER A 57 -16.24 18.34 2.74
C SER A 57 -15.02 18.06 1.86
N LEU A 58 -14.98 16.88 1.24
CA LEU A 58 -13.93 16.48 0.32
C LEU A 58 -13.93 17.34 -0.95
N ALA A 59 -15.10 17.61 -1.55
CA ALA A 59 -15.22 18.43 -2.76
C ALA A 59 -14.70 19.85 -2.51
N ARG A 60 -15.07 20.47 -1.38
CA ARG A 60 -14.54 21.80 -0.99
C ARG A 60 -13.02 21.79 -0.81
N ALA A 61 -12.46 20.74 -0.20
CA ALA A 61 -11.03 20.61 0.00
C ALA A 61 -10.26 20.35 -1.30
N ALA A 62 -10.86 19.61 -2.22
CA ALA A 62 -10.27 19.23 -3.50
C ALA A 62 -10.58 20.21 -4.65
N ASP A 63 -11.22 21.34 -4.36
CA ASP A 63 -11.64 22.29 -5.38
C ASP A 63 -10.52 22.69 -6.33
N GLY A 64 -10.83 22.60 -7.64
CA GLY A 64 -9.92 22.89 -8.73
C GLY A 64 -8.80 21.86 -8.92
N CYS A 65 -8.87 20.66 -8.31
CA CYS A 65 -7.94 19.58 -8.56
C CYS A 65 -8.28 18.83 -9.84
N ASP A 66 -7.24 18.51 -10.62
CA ASP A 66 -7.36 17.71 -11.85
C ASP A 66 -7.46 16.21 -11.56
N THR A 67 -6.83 15.76 -10.46
CA THR A 67 -6.67 14.34 -10.11
C THR A 67 -6.94 14.12 -8.63
N VAL A 68 -7.64 13.03 -8.31
CA VAL A 68 -7.88 12.58 -6.93
C VAL A 68 -7.20 11.24 -6.73
N ILE A 69 -6.42 11.09 -5.65
CA ILE A 69 -5.74 9.85 -5.28
C ILE A 69 -6.26 9.35 -3.94
N HIS A 70 -6.77 8.14 -3.91
CA HIS A 70 -7.17 7.45 -2.69
C HIS A 70 -6.06 6.52 -2.20
N ALA A 71 -5.24 7.00 -1.27
CA ALA A 71 -4.18 6.24 -0.60
C ALA A 71 -4.46 6.04 0.91
N ALA A 72 -5.69 6.37 1.36
CA ALA A 72 -6.06 6.21 2.76
C ALA A 72 -6.31 4.75 3.11
N THR A 73 -5.71 4.29 4.21
CA THR A 73 -5.90 2.96 4.80
C THR A 73 -5.83 3.06 6.32
N SER A 74 -6.36 2.04 7.01
CA SER A 74 -6.21 1.86 8.46
C SER A 74 -5.91 0.39 8.76
N ILE A 75 -4.74 -0.06 8.32
CA ILE A 75 -4.30 -1.44 8.48
C ILE A 75 -3.84 -1.65 9.93
N PRO A 76 -4.40 -2.63 10.67
CA PRO A 76 -4.02 -2.88 12.06
C PRO A 76 -2.56 -3.32 12.19
N VAL A 77 -1.82 -2.71 13.12
CA VAL A 77 -0.44 -3.10 13.47
C VAL A 77 -0.46 -3.86 14.78
N LYS A 78 -0.83 -5.13 14.74
CA LYS A 78 -0.93 -6.04 15.90
C LYS A 78 -0.48 -7.43 15.49
N GLN A 79 0.09 -8.20 16.44
CA GLN A 79 0.47 -9.60 16.20
C GLN A 79 -0.75 -10.50 15.95
N LYS A 80 -1.86 -10.25 16.63
CA LYS A 80 -3.12 -10.95 16.46
C LYS A 80 -4.23 -9.95 16.24
N THR A 81 -4.87 -10.02 15.09
CA THR A 81 -6.00 -9.15 14.71
C THR A 81 -7.33 -9.88 14.83
N THR A 82 -8.37 -9.13 15.09
CA THR A 82 -9.78 -9.57 15.07
C THR A 82 -10.51 -8.86 13.93
N PRO A 83 -11.70 -9.34 13.51
CA PRO A 83 -12.50 -8.61 12.51
C PRO A 83 -12.80 -7.16 12.91
N ALA A 84 -13.00 -6.88 14.19
CA ALA A 84 -13.23 -5.53 14.70
C ALA A 84 -12.04 -4.57 14.45
N ASP A 85 -10.81 -5.08 14.47
CA ASP A 85 -9.61 -4.29 14.20
C ASP A 85 -9.57 -3.80 12.73
N TRP A 86 -10.22 -4.52 11.80
CA TRP A 86 -10.28 -4.19 10.38
C TRP A 86 -11.47 -3.29 10.01
N ALA A 87 -12.46 -3.13 10.90
CA ALA A 87 -13.70 -2.40 10.62
C ALA A 87 -13.47 -0.99 10.08
N MET A 88 -12.49 -0.25 10.63
CA MET A 88 -12.15 1.09 10.14
C MET A 88 -11.53 1.04 8.73
N ASN A 89 -10.66 0.07 8.44
CA ASN A 89 -10.09 -0.09 7.11
C ASN A 89 -11.16 -0.45 6.07
N ASP A 90 -12.09 -1.30 6.44
CA ASP A 90 -13.23 -1.66 5.59
C ASP A 90 -14.16 -0.47 5.34
N HIS A 91 -14.39 0.34 6.37
CA HIS A 91 -15.17 1.58 6.25
C HIS A 91 -14.49 2.61 5.33
N ILE A 92 -13.17 2.79 5.45
CA ILE A 92 -12.37 3.63 4.56
C ILE A 92 -12.48 3.15 3.11
N ARG A 93 -12.34 1.84 2.87
CA ARG A 93 -12.42 1.27 1.53
C ARG A 93 -13.80 1.44 0.91
N ARG A 94 -14.89 1.22 1.65
CA ARG A 94 -16.26 1.33 1.12
C ARG A 94 -16.77 2.77 1.12
N LYS A 95 -16.93 3.35 2.32
CA LYS A 95 -17.53 4.68 2.47
C LYS A 95 -16.58 5.77 1.99
N GLY A 96 -15.28 5.67 2.33
CA GLY A 96 -14.27 6.64 1.89
C GLY A 96 -14.15 6.69 0.37
N THR A 97 -14.11 5.52 -0.31
CA THR A 97 -14.09 5.48 -1.78
C THR A 97 -15.34 6.14 -2.37
N ARG A 98 -16.53 5.80 -1.86
CA ARG A 98 -17.79 6.40 -2.34
C ARG A 98 -17.78 7.93 -2.22
N CYS A 99 -17.38 8.45 -1.06
CA CYS A 99 -17.34 9.90 -0.85
C CYS A 99 -16.26 10.58 -1.71
N LEU A 100 -15.10 9.95 -1.90
CA LEU A 100 -14.03 10.50 -2.74
C LEU A 100 -14.38 10.49 -4.23
N THR A 101 -15.01 9.44 -4.73
CA THR A 101 -15.46 9.37 -6.13
C THR A 101 -16.59 10.37 -6.40
N GLU A 102 -17.54 10.52 -5.46
CA GLU A 102 -18.57 11.55 -5.55
C GLU A 102 -17.96 12.96 -5.53
N ALA A 103 -16.98 13.22 -4.66
CA ALA A 103 -16.26 14.47 -4.65
C ALA A 103 -15.50 14.73 -5.95
N ALA A 104 -14.86 13.70 -6.52
CA ALA A 104 -14.16 13.79 -7.80
C ALA A 104 -15.12 14.18 -8.95
N GLY A 105 -16.33 13.60 -8.99
CA GLY A 105 -17.38 14.01 -9.93
C GLY A 105 -17.81 15.46 -9.73
N LYS A 106 -18.11 15.86 -8.47
CA LYS A 106 -18.54 17.25 -8.14
C LYS A 106 -17.55 18.34 -8.57
N ILE A 107 -16.24 18.06 -8.48
CA ILE A 107 -15.19 19.02 -8.89
C ILE A 107 -14.80 18.92 -10.36
N GLY A 108 -15.36 17.98 -11.12
CA GLY A 108 -14.98 17.72 -12.51
C GLY A 108 -13.54 17.21 -12.66
N ALA A 109 -13.07 16.37 -11.74
CA ALA A 109 -11.74 15.77 -11.83
C ALA A 109 -11.60 14.94 -13.11
N LYS A 110 -10.41 14.96 -13.73
CA LYS A 110 -10.12 14.21 -14.95
C LYS A 110 -9.72 12.77 -14.67
N ALA A 111 -9.13 12.53 -13.49
CA ALA A 111 -8.64 11.21 -13.11
C ALA A 111 -8.86 10.91 -11.63
N TYR A 112 -9.11 9.63 -11.34
CA TYR A 112 -9.17 9.07 -10.00
C TYR A 112 -8.27 7.84 -9.92
N LEU A 113 -7.36 7.81 -8.93
CA LEU A 113 -6.46 6.71 -8.68
C LEU A 113 -6.83 6.00 -7.37
N GLN A 114 -7.07 4.69 -7.44
CA GLN A 114 -7.45 3.86 -6.31
C GLN A 114 -6.31 2.94 -5.89
N GLN A 115 -5.86 3.03 -4.64
CA GLN A 115 -5.02 1.99 -4.05
C GLN A 115 -5.86 0.74 -3.77
N SER A 116 -5.36 -0.40 -4.24
CA SER A 116 -5.90 -1.73 -3.96
C SER A 116 -4.79 -2.74 -3.66
N ILE A 117 -5.10 -4.01 -3.59
CA ILE A 117 -4.18 -5.09 -3.23
C ILE A 117 -4.24 -6.24 -4.24
N THR A 118 -3.12 -6.86 -4.55
CA THR A 118 -3.05 -7.98 -5.50
C THR A 118 -3.86 -9.20 -5.06
N TRP A 119 -4.09 -9.37 -3.75
CA TRP A 119 -4.80 -10.54 -3.20
C TRP A 119 -6.25 -10.67 -3.64
N VAL A 120 -6.84 -9.59 -4.15
CA VAL A 120 -8.21 -9.58 -4.71
C VAL A 120 -8.40 -10.63 -5.81
N ALA A 121 -7.35 -10.90 -6.60
CA ALA A 121 -7.39 -11.89 -7.68
C ALA A 121 -6.53 -13.14 -7.38
N ARG A 122 -6.12 -13.36 -6.12
CA ARG A 122 -5.30 -14.52 -5.74
C ARG A 122 -6.07 -15.82 -5.86
N PRO A 123 -5.67 -16.76 -6.77
CA PRO A 123 -6.36 -18.03 -6.93
C PRO A 123 -6.25 -18.91 -5.69
N ARG A 124 -7.26 -19.76 -5.46
CA ARG A 124 -7.28 -20.69 -4.31
C ARG A 124 -6.20 -21.77 -4.40
N ASP A 125 -5.81 -22.16 -5.59
CA ASP A 125 -4.75 -23.15 -5.87
C ASP A 125 -3.35 -22.55 -5.85
N GLU A 126 -3.23 -21.24 -5.55
CA GLU A 126 -1.98 -20.50 -5.49
C GLU A 126 -1.17 -20.51 -6.81
N SER A 127 -1.83 -20.73 -7.94
CA SER A 127 -1.25 -20.56 -9.27
C SER A 127 -0.87 -19.09 -9.52
N ALA A 128 -0.06 -18.84 -10.56
CA ALA A 128 0.25 -17.47 -10.99
C ALA A 128 -1.00 -16.80 -11.57
N PHE A 129 -1.10 -15.49 -11.36
CA PHE A 129 -2.24 -14.69 -11.80
C PHE A 129 -1.80 -13.29 -12.26
N ASP A 130 -2.65 -12.61 -12.98
CA ASP A 130 -2.45 -11.27 -13.50
C ASP A 130 -3.73 -10.42 -13.38
N GLU A 131 -3.73 -9.25 -14.01
CA GLU A 131 -4.85 -8.30 -14.01
C GLU A 131 -6.12 -8.82 -14.69
N ASN A 132 -6.01 -9.83 -15.57
CA ASN A 132 -7.14 -10.47 -16.26
C ASN A 132 -7.73 -11.63 -15.46
N SER A 133 -7.06 -12.04 -14.40
CA SER A 133 -7.52 -13.14 -13.56
C SER A 133 -8.78 -12.75 -12.79
N PRO A 134 -9.74 -13.67 -12.62
CA PRO A 134 -10.98 -13.39 -11.95
C PRO A 134 -10.73 -13.01 -10.48
N VAL A 135 -11.59 -12.13 -9.98
CA VAL A 135 -11.64 -11.82 -8.55
C VAL A 135 -11.95 -13.08 -7.74
N ALA A 136 -11.20 -13.31 -6.68
CA ALA A 136 -11.37 -14.43 -5.76
C ALA A 136 -12.00 -13.94 -4.44
N PRO A 137 -13.33 -13.96 -4.29
CA PRO A 137 -13.99 -13.44 -3.10
C PRO A 137 -13.51 -14.14 -1.83
N ASP A 138 -13.12 -13.34 -0.85
CA ASP A 138 -12.72 -13.75 0.49
C ASP A 138 -13.20 -12.68 1.47
N PRO A 139 -13.92 -13.04 2.55
CA PRO A 139 -14.43 -12.07 3.53
C PRO A 139 -13.38 -11.11 4.06
N ALA A 140 -12.11 -11.56 4.18
CA ALA A 140 -11.02 -10.75 4.70
C ALA A 140 -10.59 -9.60 3.75
N ILE A 141 -10.92 -9.70 2.47
CA ILE A 141 -10.53 -8.72 1.44
C ILE A 141 -11.72 -8.15 0.68
N GLN A 142 -12.95 -8.53 1.05
CA GLN A 142 -14.17 -8.11 0.33
C GLN A 142 -14.26 -6.58 0.21
N SER A 143 -13.86 -5.84 1.23
CA SER A 143 -13.87 -4.38 1.17
C SER A 143 -12.95 -3.78 0.10
N ALA A 144 -11.88 -4.48 -0.28
CA ALA A 144 -11.02 -4.05 -1.38
C ALA A 144 -11.70 -4.28 -2.74
N ILE A 145 -12.40 -5.39 -2.89
CA ILE A 145 -13.21 -5.69 -4.08
C ILE A 145 -14.30 -4.64 -4.24
N ASP A 146 -15.05 -4.38 -3.16
CA ASP A 146 -16.12 -3.37 -3.15
C ASP A 146 -15.60 -1.98 -3.54
N ALA A 147 -14.40 -1.59 -3.04
CA ALA A 147 -13.79 -0.31 -3.37
C ALA A 147 -13.43 -0.20 -4.86
N GLU A 148 -12.92 -1.27 -5.47
CA GLU A 148 -12.63 -1.30 -6.90
C GLU A 148 -13.90 -1.17 -7.75
N GLU A 149 -14.99 -1.84 -7.35
CA GLU A 149 -16.30 -1.76 -8.03
C GLU A 149 -16.87 -0.35 -7.94
N ILE A 150 -16.92 0.23 -6.72
CA ILE A 150 -17.38 1.61 -6.50
C ILE A 150 -16.61 2.60 -7.37
N ALA A 151 -15.28 2.46 -7.47
CA ALA A 151 -14.45 3.36 -8.27
C ALA A 151 -14.75 3.23 -9.78
N ARG A 152 -14.96 2.01 -10.29
CA ARG A 152 -15.29 1.77 -11.71
C ARG A 152 -16.69 2.29 -12.06
N GLU A 153 -17.68 2.02 -11.19
CA GLU A 153 -19.06 2.48 -11.37
C GLU A 153 -19.11 4.01 -11.42
N ALA A 154 -18.44 4.68 -10.46
CA ALA A 154 -18.37 6.13 -10.41
C ALA A 154 -17.66 6.71 -11.65
N ALA A 155 -16.56 6.10 -12.10
CA ALA A 155 -15.88 6.55 -13.32
C ALA A 155 -16.77 6.45 -14.56
N SER A 156 -17.58 5.39 -14.67
CA SER A 156 -18.55 5.22 -15.75
C SER A 156 -19.67 6.25 -15.70
N ALA A 157 -20.12 6.63 -14.50
CA ALA A 157 -21.19 7.61 -14.31
C ALA A 157 -20.74 9.04 -14.51
N GLU A 158 -19.56 9.39 -13.99
CA GLU A 158 -19.06 10.77 -13.90
C GLU A 158 -18.07 11.13 -15.04
N GLY A 159 -17.58 10.12 -15.79
CA GLY A 159 -16.73 10.32 -16.97
C GLY A 159 -15.25 10.59 -16.70
N PHE A 160 -14.74 10.44 -15.49
CA PHE A 160 -13.32 10.52 -15.21
C PHE A 160 -12.57 9.22 -15.53
N THR A 161 -11.26 9.33 -15.81
CA THR A 161 -10.37 8.18 -15.96
C THR A 161 -10.14 7.51 -14.60
N VAL A 162 -10.29 6.18 -14.50
CA VAL A 162 -9.98 5.45 -13.26
C VAL A 162 -8.79 4.52 -13.44
N ALA A 163 -7.76 4.68 -12.60
CA ALA A 163 -6.63 3.76 -12.50
C ALA A 163 -6.65 3.06 -11.12
N ILE A 164 -6.80 1.73 -11.13
CA ILE A 164 -6.76 0.92 -9.92
C ILE A 164 -5.39 0.25 -9.84
N LEU A 165 -4.61 0.61 -8.82
CA LEU A 165 -3.28 0.06 -8.60
C LEU A 165 -3.33 -0.95 -7.46
N ARG A 166 -3.25 -2.24 -7.79
CA ARG A 166 -3.14 -3.34 -6.84
C ARG A 166 -1.69 -3.52 -6.42
N GLY A 167 -1.36 -3.07 -5.23
CA GLY A 167 -0.02 -3.25 -4.64
C GLY A 167 0.21 -4.64 -4.10
N GLY A 168 1.46 -5.11 -4.16
CA GLY A 168 1.93 -6.28 -3.43
C GLY A 168 2.02 -6.04 -1.92
N TYR A 169 2.83 -6.84 -1.22
CA TYR A 169 3.15 -6.62 0.18
C TYR A 169 4.08 -5.40 0.31
N PHE A 170 3.58 -4.32 0.90
CA PHE A 170 4.36 -3.09 1.10
C PHE A 170 5.43 -3.28 2.17
N TYR A 171 6.65 -2.83 1.87
CA TYR A 171 7.74 -2.79 2.84
C TYR A 171 8.59 -1.53 2.66
N ASP A 172 9.07 -0.95 3.75
CA ASP A 172 9.92 0.24 3.79
C ASP A 172 10.44 0.53 5.21
N SER A 173 11.33 1.51 5.35
CA SER A 173 11.94 1.89 6.62
C SER A 173 11.02 2.59 7.62
N GLU A 174 9.92 3.21 7.16
CA GLU A 174 8.97 3.96 8.01
C GLU A 174 7.73 3.13 8.38
N SER A 175 7.49 2.00 7.70
CA SER A 175 6.36 1.13 7.94
C SER A 175 6.43 0.47 9.31
N ALA A 176 5.37 0.63 10.09
CA ALA A 176 5.25 -0.04 11.39
C ALA A 176 5.26 -1.57 11.27
N HIS A 177 4.73 -2.14 10.18
CA HIS A 177 4.78 -3.58 9.93
C HIS A 177 6.21 -4.06 9.66
N THR A 178 6.98 -3.34 8.85
CA THR A 178 8.38 -3.68 8.59
C THR A 178 9.21 -3.61 9.86
N ARG A 179 9.01 -2.57 10.69
CA ARG A 179 9.67 -2.45 12.00
C ARG A 179 9.26 -3.58 12.95
N MET A 180 7.98 -3.93 12.99
CA MET A 180 7.46 -5.04 13.82
C MET A 180 8.11 -6.38 13.42
N ILE A 181 8.25 -6.68 12.13
CA ILE A 181 8.94 -7.87 11.64
C ILE A 181 10.41 -7.84 12.05
N ALA A 182 11.10 -6.72 11.86
CA ALA A 182 12.51 -6.57 12.22
C ALA A 182 12.76 -6.77 13.72
N ASP A 183 11.92 -6.18 14.56
CA ASP A 183 12.02 -6.33 16.02
C ASP A 183 11.73 -7.76 16.47
N ALA A 184 10.75 -8.41 15.85
CA ALA A 184 10.45 -9.81 16.13
C ALA A 184 11.59 -10.75 15.68
N LEU A 185 12.26 -10.46 14.56
CA LEU A 185 13.47 -11.18 14.11
C LEU A 185 14.62 -11.01 15.11
N ARG A 186 14.92 -9.77 15.54
CA ARG A 186 15.95 -9.50 16.56
C ARG A 186 15.70 -10.23 17.87
N LYS A 187 14.43 -10.31 18.28
CA LYS A 187 13.97 -11.00 19.51
C LYS A 187 13.79 -12.51 19.34
N ARG A 188 14.06 -13.08 18.15
CA ARG A 188 13.80 -14.49 17.80
C ARG A 188 12.33 -14.91 17.96
N GLN A 189 11.40 -13.97 17.78
CA GLN A 189 9.95 -14.16 17.91
C GLN A 189 9.23 -14.21 16.57
N MET A 190 9.96 -14.14 15.43
CA MET A 190 9.44 -14.29 14.08
C MET A 190 9.92 -15.63 13.50
N PRO A 191 9.16 -16.72 13.66
CA PRO A 191 9.50 -17.99 13.00
C PRO A 191 9.02 -18.01 11.55
N VAL A 192 9.64 -18.85 10.75
CA VAL A 192 9.09 -19.27 9.46
C VAL A 192 7.97 -20.27 9.72
N ILE A 193 6.74 -19.94 9.31
CA ILE A 193 5.57 -20.80 9.51
C ILE A 193 5.55 -21.90 8.45
N GLY A 194 5.46 -23.15 8.88
CA GLY A 194 5.48 -24.32 8.00
C GLY A 194 6.79 -24.46 7.25
N SER A 195 6.74 -24.69 5.93
CA SER A 195 7.92 -24.77 5.06
C SER A 195 8.50 -23.39 4.73
N GLY A 196 7.66 -22.35 4.74
CA GLY A 196 8.01 -21.00 4.30
C GLY A 196 8.20 -20.85 2.79
N ASP A 197 7.68 -21.80 2.02
CA ASP A 197 7.79 -21.80 0.55
C ASP A 197 6.71 -20.96 -0.15
N ALA A 198 5.75 -20.41 0.61
CA ALA A 198 4.80 -19.44 0.10
C ALA A 198 5.52 -18.26 -0.55
N ILE A 199 5.07 -17.85 -1.73
CA ILE A 199 5.69 -16.80 -2.52
C ILE A 199 4.99 -15.46 -2.28
N TRP A 200 5.77 -14.43 -1.99
CA TRP A 200 5.31 -13.06 -1.88
C TRP A 200 5.68 -12.24 -3.12
N ALA A 201 4.71 -11.52 -3.65
CA ALA A 201 4.94 -10.38 -4.51
C ALA A 201 5.04 -9.14 -3.61
N LEU A 202 6.24 -8.63 -3.42
CA LEU A 202 6.52 -7.45 -2.60
C LEU A 202 6.40 -6.17 -3.44
N ILE A 203 6.35 -5.02 -2.78
CA ILE A 203 6.55 -3.70 -3.39
C ILE A 203 7.19 -2.76 -2.38
N HIS A 204 8.35 -2.20 -2.73
CA HIS A 204 8.93 -1.13 -1.93
C HIS A 204 8.03 0.11 -1.98
N THR A 205 7.76 0.75 -0.83
CA THR A 205 6.79 1.85 -0.79
C THR A 205 7.19 3.05 -1.63
N ASP A 206 8.49 3.32 -1.82
CA ASP A 206 8.95 4.37 -2.73
C ASP A 206 8.60 4.03 -4.18
N ASP A 207 8.71 2.76 -4.58
CA ASP A 207 8.34 2.30 -5.91
C ASP A 207 6.82 2.29 -6.13
N ALA A 208 6.06 1.94 -5.10
CA ALA A 208 4.62 2.13 -5.14
C ALA A 208 4.26 3.61 -5.35
N ALA A 209 4.92 4.53 -4.64
CA ALA A 209 4.70 5.96 -4.83
C ALA A 209 5.04 6.40 -6.26
N SER A 210 6.19 5.99 -6.80
CA SER A 210 6.59 6.32 -8.18
C SER A 210 5.60 5.76 -9.22
N ALA A 211 5.03 4.58 -8.98
CA ALA A 211 3.99 4.00 -9.84
C ALA A 211 2.72 4.85 -9.84
N PHE A 212 2.24 5.27 -8.66
CA PHE A 212 1.10 6.18 -8.55
C PHE A 212 1.35 7.54 -9.20
N VAL A 213 2.55 8.10 -9.01
CA VAL A 213 2.95 9.37 -9.66
C VAL A 213 2.91 9.22 -11.17
N THR A 214 3.50 8.15 -11.72
CA THR A 214 3.49 7.86 -13.14
C THR A 214 2.07 7.70 -13.69
N ALA A 215 1.19 7.01 -12.95
CA ALA A 215 -0.21 6.85 -13.33
C ALA A 215 -1.00 8.17 -13.23
N ALA A 216 -0.66 9.07 -12.30
CA ALA A 216 -1.28 10.38 -12.19
C ALA A 216 -0.86 11.32 -13.33
N GLU A 217 0.40 11.27 -13.77
CA GLU A 217 0.92 12.06 -14.89
C GLU A 217 0.42 11.59 -16.26
N LYS A 218 0.12 10.30 -16.39
CA LYS A 218 -0.41 9.68 -17.60
C LYS A 218 -1.64 8.83 -17.29
N PRO A 219 -2.79 9.43 -16.96
CA PRO A 219 -3.97 8.67 -16.54
C PRO A 219 -4.47 7.75 -17.65
N MET A 220 -4.63 6.48 -17.33
CA MET A 220 -5.20 5.46 -18.23
C MET A 220 -6.23 4.64 -17.46
N ASN A 221 -7.40 4.41 -18.07
CA ASN A 221 -8.39 3.50 -17.51
C ASN A 221 -7.82 2.09 -17.41
N GLY A 222 -7.96 1.49 -16.25
CA GLY A 222 -7.55 0.11 -16.10
C GLY A 222 -7.21 -0.30 -14.68
N LEU A 223 -6.75 -1.54 -14.63
CA LEU A 223 -6.32 -2.21 -13.42
C LEU A 223 -4.89 -2.68 -13.61
N TRP A 224 -4.05 -2.45 -12.62
CA TRP A 224 -2.62 -2.61 -12.72
C TRP A 224 -2.04 -3.25 -11.46
N HIS A 225 -1.19 -4.27 -11.63
CA HIS A 225 -0.40 -4.81 -10.53
C HIS A 225 0.93 -4.06 -10.40
N ILE A 226 1.21 -3.54 -9.21
CA ILE A 226 2.47 -2.87 -8.88
C ILE A 226 3.20 -3.69 -7.82
N VAL A 227 4.24 -4.40 -8.25
CA VAL A 227 5.06 -5.29 -7.44
C VAL A 227 6.53 -5.17 -7.86
N ASP A 228 7.45 -5.63 -7.02
CA ASP A 228 8.87 -5.76 -7.37
C ASP A 228 9.05 -6.74 -8.55
N ASP A 229 10.19 -6.70 -9.22
CA ASP A 229 10.47 -7.60 -10.38
C ASP A 229 10.74 -9.04 -9.93
N GLU A 230 11.18 -9.24 -8.67
CA GLU A 230 11.51 -10.55 -8.13
C GLU A 230 10.45 -11.03 -7.13
N LEU A 231 9.89 -12.21 -7.39
CA LEU A 231 9.08 -12.94 -6.43
C LEU A 231 9.99 -13.64 -5.42
N VAL A 232 9.61 -13.65 -4.14
CA VAL A 232 10.44 -14.21 -3.07
C VAL A 232 9.64 -15.16 -2.17
N SER A 233 10.27 -16.26 -1.73
CA SER A 233 9.66 -17.09 -0.70
C SER A 233 9.72 -16.40 0.67
N VAL A 234 8.70 -16.60 1.50
CA VAL A 234 8.64 -16.06 2.88
C VAL A 234 9.91 -16.41 3.65
N ARG A 235 10.37 -17.66 3.52
CA ARG A 235 11.60 -18.11 4.16
C ARG A 235 12.82 -17.31 3.69
N ALA A 236 12.98 -17.12 2.38
CA ALA A 236 14.11 -16.38 1.84
C ALA A 236 14.09 -14.92 2.31
N TYR A 237 12.93 -14.26 2.24
CA TYR A 237 12.78 -12.89 2.70
C TYR A 237 13.12 -12.73 4.20
N LEU A 238 12.54 -13.56 5.08
CA LEU A 238 12.78 -13.47 6.52
C LEU A 238 14.22 -13.82 6.89
N THR A 239 14.85 -14.79 6.19
CA THR A 239 16.25 -15.16 6.43
C THR A 239 17.19 -14.04 6.02
N GLU A 240 16.99 -13.47 4.85
CA GLU A 240 17.79 -12.36 4.34
C GLU A 240 17.62 -11.10 5.18
N PHE A 241 16.39 -10.82 5.62
CA PHE A 241 16.14 -9.68 6.51
C PHE A 241 16.83 -9.86 7.87
N ALA A 242 16.74 -11.06 8.47
CA ALA A 242 17.46 -11.37 9.71
C ALA A 242 18.98 -11.19 9.56
N ALA A 243 19.56 -11.66 8.44
CA ALA A 243 20.99 -11.51 8.17
C ALA A 243 21.43 -10.03 8.12
N ARG A 244 20.66 -9.16 7.42
CA ARG A 244 20.95 -7.72 7.35
C ARG A 244 20.80 -6.99 8.69
N LEU A 245 19.92 -7.51 9.56
CA LEU A 245 19.73 -7.00 10.93
C LEU A 245 20.83 -7.46 11.90
N GLY A 246 21.74 -8.37 11.48
CA GLY A 246 22.64 -9.06 12.39
C GLY A 246 21.94 -10.00 13.36
N ALA A 247 20.71 -10.41 13.05
CA ALA A 247 19.91 -11.32 13.84
C ALA A 247 20.12 -12.78 13.41
N PRO A 248 19.96 -13.76 14.30
CA PRO A 248 20.02 -15.16 13.95
C PRO A 248 18.91 -15.54 12.97
N ALA A 249 19.21 -16.52 12.08
CA ALA A 249 18.22 -17.05 11.16
C ALA A 249 16.93 -17.52 11.88
N PRO A 250 15.75 -17.21 11.33
CA PRO A 250 14.49 -17.59 11.95
C PRO A 250 14.30 -19.11 12.01
N ARG A 251 13.79 -19.60 13.13
CA ARG A 251 13.44 -21.01 13.31
C ARG A 251 12.13 -21.33 12.60
N ARG A 252 11.89 -22.60 12.29
CA ARG A 252 10.58 -23.03 11.78
C ARG A 252 9.59 -23.28 12.91
N ALA A 253 8.32 -22.94 12.68
CA ALA A 253 7.22 -23.27 13.58
C ALA A 253 6.14 -24.05 12.82
N PRO A 254 5.54 -25.08 13.42
CA PRO A 254 4.41 -25.78 12.84
C PRO A 254 3.22 -24.85 12.61
N VAL A 255 2.48 -25.02 11.53
CA VAL A 255 1.31 -24.20 11.19
C VAL A 255 0.25 -24.19 12.30
N TRP A 256 -0.01 -25.33 12.93
CA TRP A 256 -0.99 -25.42 14.02
C TRP A 256 -0.62 -24.55 15.22
N LEU A 257 0.68 -24.49 15.57
CA LEU A 257 1.18 -23.67 16.68
C LEU A 257 1.07 -22.17 16.34
N ALA A 258 1.45 -21.79 15.12
CA ALA A 258 1.30 -20.41 14.65
C ALA A 258 -0.17 -19.97 14.63
N ARG A 259 -1.09 -20.86 14.21
CA ARG A 259 -2.54 -20.60 14.22
C ARG A 259 -3.07 -20.34 15.64
N TRP A 260 -2.62 -21.11 16.60
CA TRP A 260 -3.01 -20.93 17.99
C TRP A 260 -2.49 -19.60 18.58
N LEU A 261 -1.22 -19.25 18.32
CA LEU A 261 -0.57 -18.07 18.88
C LEU A 261 -0.96 -16.77 18.16
N ALA A 262 -0.94 -16.75 16.82
CA ALA A 262 -1.09 -15.55 15.99
C ALA A 262 -2.43 -15.47 15.25
N GLY A 263 -3.20 -16.55 15.20
CA GLY A 263 -4.50 -16.62 14.55
C GLY A 263 -4.45 -16.96 13.05
N GLU A 264 -5.63 -17.21 12.46
CA GLU A 264 -5.77 -17.68 11.08
C GLU A 264 -5.29 -16.63 10.05
N GLN A 265 -5.56 -15.36 10.30
CA GLN A 265 -5.15 -14.29 9.37
C GLN A 265 -3.63 -14.19 9.23
N ALA A 266 -2.89 -14.27 10.35
CA ALA A 266 -1.43 -14.28 10.32
C ALA A 266 -0.90 -15.52 9.59
N VAL A 267 -1.49 -16.70 9.84
CA VAL A 267 -1.12 -17.92 9.11
C VAL A 267 -1.35 -17.76 7.62
N THR A 268 -2.53 -17.29 7.21
CA THR A 268 -2.86 -17.04 5.80
C THR A 268 -1.87 -16.06 5.16
N TYR A 269 -1.54 -14.98 5.84
CA TYR A 269 -0.57 -13.99 5.37
C TYR A 269 0.81 -14.60 5.07
N PHE A 270 1.31 -15.49 5.94
CA PHE A 270 2.64 -16.08 5.82
C PHE A 270 2.68 -17.41 5.05
N THR A 271 1.54 -18.03 4.76
CA THR A 271 1.51 -19.37 4.13
C THR A 271 0.83 -19.42 2.77
N LYS A 272 0.19 -18.34 2.33
CA LYS A 272 -0.47 -18.26 1.02
C LYS A 272 0.37 -17.49 0.02
N SER A 273 0.60 -18.10 -1.14
CA SER A 273 1.37 -17.49 -2.23
C SER A 273 0.58 -16.40 -2.94
N THR A 274 1.30 -15.37 -3.40
CA THR A 274 0.80 -14.30 -4.26
C THR A 274 1.77 -14.18 -5.44
N LYS A 275 1.55 -14.97 -6.49
CA LYS A 275 2.45 -15.05 -7.65
C LYS A 275 1.92 -14.19 -8.79
N THR A 276 2.32 -12.93 -8.81
CA THR A 276 1.94 -11.98 -9.88
C THR A 276 3.13 -11.13 -10.31
N THR A 277 2.97 -10.34 -11.37
CA THR A 277 4.04 -9.51 -11.93
C THR A 277 3.55 -8.10 -12.20
N ASN A 278 4.48 -7.15 -12.35
CA ASN A 278 4.23 -5.77 -12.78
C ASN A 278 4.32 -5.59 -14.30
N ALA A 279 4.42 -6.67 -15.07
CA ALA A 279 4.72 -6.63 -16.50
C ALA A 279 3.70 -5.80 -17.31
N HIS A 280 2.43 -5.83 -16.93
CA HIS A 280 1.39 -5.03 -17.58
C HIS A 280 1.59 -3.54 -17.31
N PHE A 281 1.83 -3.16 -16.06
CA PHE A 281 2.10 -1.77 -15.68
C PHE A 281 3.36 -1.24 -16.35
N ARG A 282 4.45 -2.00 -16.37
CA ARG A 282 5.70 -1.64 -17.05
C ARG A 282 5.48 -1.36 -18.53
N ARG A 283 4.76 -2.22 -19.24
CA ARG A 283 4.47 -2.01 -20.68
C ARG A 283 3.59 -0.79 -20.95
N GLY A 284 2.56 -0.58 -20.12
CA GLY A 284 1.63 0.53 -20.30
C GLY A 284 2.22 1.90 -19.99
N PHE A 285 3.01 1.98 -18.94
CA PHE A 285 3.51 3.23 -18.40
C PHE A 285 4.99 3.51 -18.65
N GLY A 286 5.77 2.51 -19.07
CA GLY A 286 7.24 2.63 -19.18
C GLY A 286 7.91 2.72 -17.80
N TRP A 287 7.22 2.29 -16.75
CA TRP A 287 7.70 2.35 -15.39
C TRP A 287 8.65 1.20 -15.06
N THR A 288 9.65 1.46 -14.21
CA THR A 288 10.53 0.45 -13.63
C THR A 288 10.74 0.75 -12.15
N PRO A 289 10.75 -0.26 -11.26
CA PRO A 289 11.04 -0.04 -9.86
C PRO A 289 12.49 0.40 -9.66
N ARG A 290 12.72 1.25 -8.67
CA ARG A 290 14.06 1.65 -8.20
C ARG A 290 14.72 0.50 -7.41
N TYR A 291 13.90 -0.28 -6.71
CA TYR A 291 14.31 -1.45 -5.95
C TYR A 291 13.67 -2.70 -6.58
N PRO A 292 14.22 -3.19 -7.71
CA PRO A 292 13.63 -4.29 -8.46
C PRO A 292 13.59 -5.61 -7.68
N THR A 293 14.41 -5.74 -6.64
CA THR A 293 14.40 -6.89 -5.76
C THR A 293 14.26 -6.49 -4.29
N TYR A 294 13.71 -7.39 -3.50
CA TYR A 294 13.61 -7.18 -2.05
C TYR A 294 14.98 -6.97 -1.38
N ARG A 295 16.08 -7.43 -1.98
CA ARG A 295 17.43 -7.27 -1.43
C ARG A 295 17.84 -5.82 -1.43
N GLU A 296 17.66 -5.14 -2.54
CA GLU A 296 17.94 -3.70 -2.67
C GLU A 296 17.04 -2.87 -1.76
N GLY A 297 15.76 -3.24 -1.66
CA GLY A 297 14.83 -2.60 -0.74
C GLY A 297 15.23 -2.80 0.73
N LEU A 298 15.66 -4.01 1.12
CA LEU A 298 16.17 -4.28 2.46
C LEU A 298 17.47 -3.51 2.75
N ASP A 299 18.37 -3.39 1.77
CA ASP A 299 19.60 -2.59 1.91
C ASP A 299 19.28 -1.12 2.19
N GLN A 300 18.31 -0.54 1.46
CA GLN A 300 17.83 0.81 1.70
C GLN A 300 17.25 0.96 3.12
N ILE A 301 16.42 0.02 3.56
CA ILE A 301 15.80 0.03 4.89
C ILE A 301 16.86 0.04 5.99
N ILE A 302 17.86 -0.84 5.89
CA ILE A 302 18.93 -0.93 6.87
C ILE A 302 19.80 0.35 6.89
N ALA A 303 20.09 0.90 5.72
CA ALA A 303 20.84 2.17 5.60
C ALA A 303 20.06 3.33 6.25
N ALA A 304 18.75 3.43 6.00
CA ALA A 304 17.89 4.44 6.61
C ALA A 304 17.87 4.34 8.14
N TRP A 305 17.71 3.14 8.70
CA TRP A 305 17.71 2.94 10.15
C TRP A 305 19.07 3.21 10.81
N LYS A 306 20.19 2.89 10.16
CA LYS A 306 21.53 3.26 10.64
C LYS A 306 21.70 4.78 10.69
N ALA A 307 21.24 5.49 9.67
CA ALA A 307 21.30 6.95 9.63
C ALA A 307 20.41 7.60 10.70
N GLU A 308 19.24 7.03 10.99
CA GLU A 308 18.35 7.48 12.07
C GLU A 308 19.04 7.36 13.44
N THR A 309 19.59 6.18 13.76
CA THR A 309 20.32 5.95 15.02
C THR A 309 21.52 6.87 15.18
N SER A 310 22.26 7.15 14.11
CA SER A 310 23.42 8.04 14.16
C SER A 310 23.04 9.50 14.45
N ARG A 311 21.89 9.96 13.94
CA ARG A 311 21.36 11.31 14.23
C ARG A 311 20.89 11.44 15.67
N GLU A 312 20.21 10.42 16.20
CA GLU A 312 19.77 10.40 17.61
C GLU A 312 20.94 10.37 18.58
N ALA A 313 22.06 9.72 18.22
CA ALA A 313 23.26 9.70 19.04
C ALA A 313 24.04 11.02 19.04
N THR A 314 23.75 11.92 18.07
CA THR A 314 24.43 13.22 17.92
C THR A 314 23.58 14.40 18.39
N ALA A 315 22.31 14.19 18.71
CA ALA A 315 21.35 15.19 19.20
C ALA A 315 21.24 15.16 20.71
#